data_781c612eb54cb05e3cfd7c7f40a3a4a7
#
_entry.id   781c612eb54cb05e3cfd7c7f40a3a4a7
#
_cell.length_a   1.000
_cell.length_b   1.000
_cell.length_c   1.000
_cell.angle_alpha   90.00
_cell.angle_beta   90.00
_cell.angle_gamma   90.00
#
_symmetry.space_group_name_H-M   'P 1'
#
loop_
_entity.id
_entity.type
_entity.pdbx_description
1 polymer ?
#
loop_
_entity_poly.entity_id
_entity_poly.type
_entity_poly.pdbx_seq_one_letter_code
_entity_poly.pdbx_strand_id
1 'polypeptide(L)'
;MTGSNFLANLSSMVVETAANVSSSIVEIASHRSLASGFVWREGLIITADESLADEGRILVEFADGTERAASVVGRDPSTDVALLRVEGADAPSATLSDEPLRPGTLVVVAAAAESAPLVLFGSAIAVGPDWRSMRGGKIDARIELD
;
A
#
# COMPACT_ATOMS: atom_id res chain seq x y z
N MET A 1 25.30 13.82 24.79
CA MET A 1 24.73 12.48 25.10
C MET A 1 23.27 12.30 24.67
N THR A 2 22.56 13.34 24.27
CA THR A 2 21.14 13.27 23.90
C THR A 2 20.88 12.90 22.43
N GLY A 3 21.82 13.13 21.52
CA GLY A 3 21.59 12.87 20.08
C GLY A 3 21.63 11.39 19.67
N SER A 4 22.44 10.56 20.34
CA SER A 4 22.56 9.14 20.01
C SER A 4 21.27 8.35 20.37
N ASN A 5 20.59 8.72 21.45
CA ASN A 5 19.32 8.07 21.83
C ASN A 5 18.17 8.48 20.94
N PHE A 6 18.13 9.71 20.43
CA PHE A 6 17.05 10.17 19.54
C PHE A 6 17.04 9.40 18.21
N LEU A 7 18.19 9.30 17.53
CA LEU A 7 18.28 8.57 16.26
C LEU A 7 18.01 7.09 16.43
N ALA A 8 18.47 6.48 17.51
CA ALA A 8 18.19 5.08 17.80
C ALA A 8 16.68 4.84 18.02
N ASN A 9 16.03 5.72 18.79
CA ASN A 9 14.59 5.64 19.04
C ASN A 9 13.79 5.85 17.76
N LEU A 10 14.14 6.85 16.94
CA LEU A 10 13.50 7.09 15.65
C LEU A 10 13.64 5.87 14.73
N SER A 11 14.85 5.31 14.65
CA SER A 11 15.11 4.11 13.85
C SER A 11 14.26 2.93 14.33
N SER A 12 14.16 2.71 15.65
CA SER A 12 13.32 1.65 16.21
C SER A 12 11.85 1.85 15.87
N MET A 13 11.34 3.08 15.96
CA MET A 13 9.95 3.41 15.61
C MET A 13 9.66 3.15 14.12
N VAL A 14 10.59 3.50 13.23
CA VAL A 14 10.46 3.23 11.79
C VAL A 14 10.43 1.72 11.53
N VAL A 15 11.34 0.96 12.15
CA VAL A 15 11.40 -0.51 12.04
C VAL A 15 10.10 -1.16 12.55
N GLU A 16 9.59 -0.75 13.70
CA GLU A 16 8.32 -1.27 14.24
C GLU A 16 7.14 -0.94 13.34
N THR A 17 7.07 0.30 12.85
CA THR A 17 6.00 0.72 11.93
C THR A 17 6.05 -0.10 10.64
N ALA A 18 7.24 -0.27 10.07
CA ALA A 18 7.44 -1.08 8.88
C ALA A 18 7.02 -2.54 9.10
N ALA A 19 7.41 -3.14 10.21
CA ALA A 19 7.04 -4.52 10.54
C ALA A 19 5.51 -4.68 10.69
N ASN A 20 4.86 -3.72 11.34
CA ASN A 20 3.41 -3.75 11.54
C ASN A 20 2.63 -3.67 10.23
N VAL A 21 3.04 -2.82 9.27
CA VAL A 21 2.34 -2.70 8.00
C VAL A 21 2.71 -3.80 7.01
N SER A 22 3.93 -4.34 7.07
CA SER A 22 4.42 -5.35 6.11
C SER A 22 3.57 -6.62 6.10
N SER A 23 2.96 -7.00 7.22
CA SER A 23 2.10 -8.18 7.29
C SER A 23 0.82 -8.06 6.49
N SER A 24 0.37 -6.85 6.19
CA SER A 24 -0.81 -6.56 5.38
C SER A 24 -0.49 -6.13 3.94
N ILE A 25 0.78 -5.99 3.59
CA ILE A 25 1.23 -5.68 2.22
C ILE A 25 1.39 -6.98 1.44
N VAL A 26 0.99 -6.95 0.18
CA VAL A 26 1.07 -8.10 -0.74
C VAL A 26 1.73 -7.70 -2.05
N GLU A 27 2.42 -8.65 -2.68
CA GLU A 27 2.86 -8.53 -4.06
C GLU A 27 1.79 -9.05 -5.00
N ILE A 28 1.57 -8.36 -6.10
CA ILE A 28 0.57 -8.72 -7.11
C ILE A 28 1.27 -8.87 -8.45
N ALA A 29 1.23 -10.08 -8.97
CA ALA A 29 1.71 -10.41 -10.31
C ALA A 29 0.52 -10.49 -11.26
N SER A 30 0.48 -9.60 -12.26
CA SER A 30 -0.53 -9.57 -13.31
C SER A 30 0.14 -9.50 -14.67
N HIS A 31 0.07 -10.58 -15.44
CA HIS A 31 0.74 -10.74 -16.73
C HIS A 31 2.27 -10.53 -16.61
N ARG A 32 2.79 -9.36 -17.01
CA ARG A 32 4.22 -9.00 -16.95
C ARG A 32 4.49 -7.86 -15.96
N SER A 33 3.50 -7.50 -15.17
CA SER A 33 3.57 -6.41 -14.21
C SER A 33 3.64 -6.97 -12.79
N LEU A 34 4.49 -6.37 -11.97
CA LEU A 34 4.50 -6.55 -10.52
C LEU A 34 4.05 -5.25 -9.88
N ALA A 35 3.19 -5.36 -8.89
CA ALA A 35 2.66 -4.24 -8.13
C ALA A 35 2.53 -4.59 -6.66
N SER A 36 2.39 -3.60 -5.83
CA SER A 36 2.02 -3.77 -4.43
C SER A 36 0.53 -3.53 -4.23
N GLY A 37 -0.03 -4.23 -3.26
CA GLY A 37 -1.36 -3.98 -2.74
C GLY A 37 -1.37 -4.16 -1.24
N PHE A 38 -2.53 -3.99 -0.64
CA PHE A 38 -2.70 -4.25 0.79
C PHE A 38 -4.03 -4.97 1.06
N VAL A 39 -4.02 -5.77 2.11
CA VAL A 39 -5.23 -6.44 2.59
C VAL A 39 -6.13 -5.38 3.25
N TRP A 40 -7.24 -5.06 2.62
CA TRP A 40 -8.21 -4.10 3.14
C TRP A 40 -9.14 -4.73 4.15
N ARG A 41 -9.63 -5.93 3.84
CA ARG A 41 -10.49 -6.77 4.70
C ARG A 41 -10.18 -8.23 4.38
N GLU A 42 -10.71 -9.15 5.18
CA GLU A 42 -10.54 -10.57 4.95
C GLU A 42 -10.85 -10.96 3.49
N GLY A 43 -9.87 -11.54 2.82
CA GLY A 43 -9.97 -11.96 1.42
C GLY A 43 -10.12 -10.84 0.38
N LEU A 44 -10.04 -9.56 0.77
CA LEU A 44 -10.16 -8.41 -0.12
C LEU A 44 -8.89 -7.57 -0.12
N ILE A 45 -8.35 -7.31 -1.30
CA ILE A 45 -7.09 -6.60 -1.51
C ILE A 45 -7.33 -5.38 -2.38
N ILE A 46 -6.74 -4.26 -2.01
CA ILE A 46 -6.72 -3.04 -2.82
C ILE A 46 -5.35 -2.88 -3.48
N THR A 47 -5.37 -2.50 -4.75
CA THR A 47 -4.19 -2.18 -5.55
C THR A 47 -4.50 -1.08 -6.58
N ALA A 48 -3.49 -0.63 -7.33
CA ALA A 48 -3.65 0.29 -8.44
C ALA A 48 -4.28 -0.42 -9.65
N ASP A 49 -5.30 0.20 -10.26
CA ASP A 49 -5.99 -0.34 -11.42
C ASP A 49 -5.07 -0.47 -12.65
N GLU A 50 -4.22 0.53 -12.88
CA GLU A 50 -3.30 0.56 -14.02
C GLU A 50 -2.24 -0.55 -13.99
N SER A 51 -1.98 -1.15 -12.82
CA SER A 51 -1.04 -2.25 -12.66
C SER A 51 -1.61 -3.61 -13.09
N LEU A 52 -2.92 -3.70 -13.29
CA LEU A 52 -3.60 -4.94 -13.65
C LEU A 52 -3.82 -5.04 -15.16
N ALA A 53 -3.46 -6.17 -15.73
CA ALA A 53 -3.84 -6.49 -17.10
C ALA A 53 -5.37 -6.68 -17.23
N ASP A 54 -5.91 -6.42 -18.41
CA ASP A 54 -7.35 -6.61 -18.67
C ASP A 54 -7.73 -8.09 -18.69
N GLU A 55 -6.79 -8.95 -19.06
CA GLU A 55 -6.97 -10.40 -19.15
C GLU A 55 -5.76 -11.12 -18.55
N GLY A 56 -6.00 -12.35 -18.10
CA GLY A 56 -4.97 -13.23 -17.59
C GLY A 56 -5.11 -13.55 -16.10
N ARG A 57 -4.17 -14.33 -15.63
CA ARG A 57 -4.13 -14.75 -14.23
C ARG A 57 -3.51 -13.66 -13.37
N ILE A 58 -4.15 -13.38 -12.25
CA ILE A 58 -3.62 -12.52 -11.19
C ILE A 58 -3.19 -13.44 -10.04
N LEU A 59 -1.97 -13.29 -9.60
CA LEU A 59 -1.41 -13.98 -8.43
C LEU A 59 -1.10 -12.95 -7.36
N VAL A 60 -1.35 -13.34 -6.12
CA VAL A 60 -1.07 -12.53 -4.94
C VAL A 60 -0.15 -13.34 -4.03
N GLU A 61 1.03 -12.80 -3.75
CA GLU A 61 1.96 -13.33 -2.76
C GLU A 61 1.84 -12.54 -1.46
N PHE A 62 1.62 -13.25 -0.37
CA PHE A 62 1.47 -12.71 0.97
C PHE A 62 2.83 -12.63 1.70
N ALA A 63 2.87 -11.89 2.79
CA ALA A 63 4.09 -11.71 3.60
C ALA A 63 4.68 -13.02 4.15
N ASP A 64 3.90 -14.08 4.27
CA ASP A 64 4.34 -15.42 4.67
C ASP A 64 4.88 -16.27 3.51
N GLY A 65 4.94 -15.69 2.29
CA GLY A 65 5.39 -16.36 1.06
C GLY A 65 4.32 -17.25 0.41
N THR A 66 3.10 -17.28 0.91
CA THR A 66 2.03 -18.02 0.25
C THR A 66 1.53 -17.28 -0.98
N GLU A 67 1.40 -17.99 -2.10
CA GLU A 67 0.86 -17.46 -3.35
C GLU A 67 -0.55 -18.00 -3.58
N ARG A 68 -1.47 -17.13 -3.98
CA ARG A 68 -2.86 -17.49 -4.31
C ARG A 68 -3.34 -16.75 -5.55
N ALA A 69 -4.26 -17.39 -6.27
CA ALA A 69 -4.95 -16.75 -7.37
C ALA A 69 -5.99 -15.75 -6.85
N ALA A 70 -6.09 -14.62 -7.54
CA ALA A 70 -7.07 -13.59 -7.26
C ALA A 70 -8.03 -13.39 -8.43
N SER A 71 -9.22 -12.90 -8.11
CA SER A 71 -10.22 -12.44 -9.08
C SER A 71 -10.52 -10.96 -8.86
N VAL A 72 -10.80 -10.24 -9.96
CA VAL A 72 -11.17 -8.83 -9.89
C VAL A 72 -12.64 -8.73 -9.45
N VAL A 73 -12.89 -8.02 -8.36
CA VAL A 73 -14.24 -7.70 -7.85
C VAL A 73 -14.76 -6.42 -8.49
N GLY A 74 -13.88 -5.44 -8.67
CA GLY A 74 -14.22 -4.16 -9.26
C GLY A 74 -12.99 -3.35 -9.60
N ARG A 75 -13.15 -2.42 -10.53
CA ARG A 75 -12.12 -1.48 -11.00
C ARG A 75 -12.70 -0.09 -11.07
N ASP A 76 -11.95 0.89 -10.61
CA ASP A 76 -12.23 2.30 -10.82
C ASP A 76 -11.04 2.99 -11.51
N PRO A 77 -10.99 2.98 -12.85
CA PRO A 77 -9.92 3.64 -13.59
C PRO A 77 -9.87 5.16 -13.37
N SER A 78 -10.94 5.76 -12.85
CA SER A 78 -10.99 7.20 -12.64
C SER A 78 -10.20 7.65 -11.41
N THR A 79 -10.05 6.79 -10.42
CA THR A 79 -9.24 7.00 -9.22
C THR A 79 -8.03 6.09 -9.12
N ASP A 80 -7.84 5.23 -10.14
CA ASP A 80 -6.78 4.21 -10.19
C ASP A 80 -6.84 3.23 -9.02
N VAL A 81 -8.03 2.72 -8.71
CA VAL A 81 -8.23 1.74 -7.63
C VAL A 81 -8.85 0.47 -8.20
N ALA A 82 -8.30 -0.69 -7.83
CA ALA A 82 -8.89 -1.99 -8.09
C ALA A 82 -9.07 -2.79 -6.81
N LEU A 83 -10.15 -3.56 -6.75
CA LEU A 83 -10.47 -4.47 -5.67
C LEU A 83 -10.36 -5.91 -6.16
N LEU A 84 -9.53 -6.70 -5.49
CA LEU A 84 -9.33 -8.12 -5.76
C LEU A 84 -9.91 -8.97 -4.63
N ARG A 85 -10.34 -10.18 -4.98
CA ARG A 85 -10.75 -11.23 -4.05
C ARG A 85 -9.78 -12.40 -4.11
N VAL A 86 -9.35 -12.86 -2.94
CA VAL A 86 -8.53 -14.05 -2.75
C VAL A 86 -9.23 -14.99 -1.78
N GLU A 87 -9.54 -16.20 -2.23
CA GLU A 87 -10.21 -17.20 -1.39
C GLU A 87 -9.22 -17.82 -0.38
N GLY A 88 -9.68 -17.97 0.85
CA GLY A 88 -8.93 -18.64 1.92
C GLY A 88 -7.63 -17.92 2.34
N ALA A 89 -7.53 -16.64 2.10
CA ALA A 89 -6.43 -15.83 2.59
C ALA A 89 -6.65 -15.47 4.06
N ASP A 90 -5.68 -15.80 4.90
CA ASP A 90 -5.67 -15.50 6.35
C ASP A 90 -4.51 -14.53 6.63
N ALA A 91 -4.61 -13.33 6.08
CA ALA A 91 -3.63 -12.27 6.29
C ALA A 91 -4.27 -11.09 7.01
N PRO A 92 -3.53 -10.41 7.92
CA PRO A 92 -4.08 -9.30 8.67
C PRO A 92 -4.45 -8.13 7.76
N SER A 93 -5.59 -7.51 8.03
CA SER A 93 -6.02 -6.31 7.31
C SER A 93 -5.21 -5.10 7.76
N ALA A 94 -4.93 -4.20 6.81
CA ALA A 94 -4.34 -2.91 7.12
C ALA A 94 -5.29 -2.06 7.96
N THR A 95 -4.75 -1.41 8.98
CA THR A 95 -5.51 -0.43 9.76
C THR A 95 -5.52 0.90 9.01
N LEU A 96 -6.70 1.37 8.64
CA LEU A 96 -6.88 2.67 8.00
C LEU A 96 -7.10 3.74 9.06
N SER A 97 -6.57 4.95 8.82
CA SER A 97 -6.75 6.11 9.67
C SER A 97 -7.50 7.21 8.91
N ASP A 98 -8.44 7.84 9.60
CA ASP A 98 -9.18 9.02 9.11
C ASP A 98 -8.48 10.32 9.51
N GLU A 99 -7.35 10.26 10.21
CA GLU A 99 -6.62 11.46 10.62
C GLU A 99 -6.02 12.16 9.39
N PRO A 100 -6.32 13.46 9.18
CA PRO A 100 -5.77 14.17 8.05
C PRO A 100 -4.27 14.37 8.23
N LEU A 101 -3.51 14.06 7.19
CA LEU A 101 -2.10 14.36 7.14
C LEU A 101 -1.86 15.88 7.14
N ARG A 102 -0.74 16.27 7.72
CA ARG A 102 -0.25 17.67 7.71
C ARG A 102 1.15 17.72 7.12
N PRO A 103 1.54 18.82 6.47
CA PRO A 103 2.93 18.99 6.08
C PRO A 103 3.88 18.83 7.28
N GLY A 104 4.94 18.07 7.10
CA GLY A 104 5.89 17.69 8.15
C GLY A 104 5.56 16.40 8.90
N THR A 105 4.40 15.77 8.64
CA THR A 105 4.10 14.44 9.21
C THR A 105 5.11 13.42 8.67
N LEU A 106 5.77 12.70 9.58
CA LEU A 106 6.67 11.60 9.19
C LEU A 106 5.86 10.42 8.68
N VAL A 107 6.33 9.81 7.61
CA VAL A 107 5.65 8.70 6.94
C VAL A 107 6.62 7.55 6.66
N VAL A 108 6.06 6.36 6.65
CA VAL A 108 6.72 5.15 6.15
C VAL A 108 5.96 4.70 4.91
N VAL A 109 6.66 4.56 3.80
CA VAL A 109 6.11 3.98 2.57
C VAL A 109 6.60 2.54 2.49
N ALA A 110 5.67 1.60 2.44
CA ALA A 110 5.98 0.19 2.33
C ALA A 110 5.42 -0.38 1.01
N ALA A 111 6.22 -1.24 0.39
CA ALA A 111 5.84 -1.97 -0.81
C ALA A 111 6.33 -3.42 -0.71
N ALA A 112 5.67 -4.33 -1.41
CA ALA A 112 6.19 -5.68 -1.60
C ALA A 112 7.14 -5.70 -2.80
N ALA A 113 8.24 -6.43 -2.69
CA ALA A 113 9.12 -6.70 -3.80
C ALA A 113 9.89 -8.00 -3.55
N GLU A 114 9.84 -8.91 -4.49
CA GLU A 114 10.63 -10.15 -4.58
C GLU A 114 10.97 -10.79 -3.21
N SER A 115 9.97 -11.14 -2.44
CA SER A 115 10.09 -11.83 -1.15
C SER A 115 10.57 -10.98 0.05
N ALA A 116 10.69 -9.67 -0.09
CA ALA A 116 11.03 -8.77 1.01
C ALA A 116 10.28 -7.43 0.92
N PRO A 117 9.85 -6.85 2.05
CA PRO A 117 9.24 -5.53 2.02
C PRO A 117 10.29 -4.46 1.70
N LEU A 118 9.96 -3.57 0.77
CA LEU A 118 10.68 -2.31 0.58
C LEU A 118 10.10 -1.28 1.53
N VAL A 119 10.98 -0.57 2.23
CA VAL A 119 10.59 0.46 3.19
C VAL A 119 11.35 1.74 2.91
N LEU A 120 10.60 2.82 2.72
CA LEU A 120 11.13 4.18 2.64
C LEU A 120 10.60 4.98 3.82
N PHE A 121 11.43 5.84 4.37
CA PHE A 121 11.07 6.79 5.41
C PHE A 121 11.20 8.21 4.87
N GLY A 122 10.21 9.04 5.13
CA GLY A 122 10.19 10.40 4.64
C GLY A 122 9.17 11.25 5.37
N SER A 123 8.74 12.32 4.73
CA SER A 123 7.72 13.22 5.28
C SER A 123 6.71 13.67 4.23
N ALA A 124 5.51 13.99 4.67
CA ALA A 124 4.55 14.71 3.85
C ALA A 124 5.03 16.16 3.71
N ILE A 125 5.47 16.55 2.50
CA ILE A 125 5.95 17.91 2.26
C ILE A 125 4.83 18.87 1.89
N ALA A 126 3.76 18.36 1.26
CA ALA A 126 2.58 19.15 0.95
C ALA A 126 1.32 18.29 1.05
N VAL A 127 0.25 18.90 1.52
CA VAL A 127 -1.11 18.34 1.52
C VAL A 127 -2.04 19.37 0.90
N GLY A 128 -2.47 19.11 -0.33
CA GLY A 128 -3.37 19.98 -1.08
C GLY A 128 -4.84 19.60 -0.90
N PRO A 129 -5.76 20.44 -1.41
CA PRO A 129 -7.19 20.18 -1.37
C PRO A 129 -7.59 18.97 -2.23
N ASP A 130 -8.88 18.67 -2.23
CA ASP A 130 -9.47 17.72 -3.15
C ASP A 130 -9.26 18.15 -4.62
N TRP A 131 -9.14 17.20 -5.49
CA TRP A 131 -8.91 17.43 -6.91
C TRP A 131 -9.60 16.35 -7.76
N ARG A 132 -9.63 16.58 -9.07
CA ARG A 132 -10.13 15.58 -10.01
C ARG A 132 -9.01 15.03 -10.85
N SER A 133 -8.98 13.72 -10.99
CA SER A 133 -8.09 13.06 -11.92
C SER A 133 -8.42 13.44 -13.38
N MET A 134 -7.51 13.16 -14.30
CA MET A 134 -7.75 13.37 -15.74
C MET A 134 -8.94 12.55 -16.27
N ARG A 135 -9.30 11.46 -15.59
CA ARG A 135 -10.44 10.59 -15.91
C ARG A 135 -11.71 10.94 -15.14
N GLY A 136 -11.71 12.09 -14.43
CA GLY A 136 -12.87 12.67 -13.76
C GLY A 136 -13.15 12.17 -12.36
N GLY A 137 -12.40 11.20 -11.86
CA GLY A 137 -12.53 10.69 -10.47
C GLY A 137 -12.20 11.76 -9.44
N LYS A 138 -12.97 11.83 -8.38
CA LYS A 138 -12.71 12.72 -7.24
C LYS A 138 -11.70 12.08 -6.30
N ILE A 139 -10.66 12.83 -5.95
CA ILE A 139 -9.62 12.44 -4.99
C ILE A 139 -9.61 13.48 -3.88
N ASP A 140 -9.71 13.04 -2.64
CA ASP A 140 -9.99 13.91 -1.49
C ASP A 140 -8.81 14.80 -1.09
N ALA A 141 -7.59 14.39 -1.37
CA ALA A 141 -6.39 15.18 -1.10
C ALA A 141 -5.26 14.86 -2.06
N ARG A 142 -4.44 15.86 -2.37
CA ARG A 142 -3.16 15.66 -3.02
C ARG A 142 -2.07 15.64 -1.95
N ILE A 143 -1.37 14.51 -1.82
CA ILE A 143 -0.30 14.32 -0.84
C ILE A 143 1.02 14.20 -1.60
N GLU A 144 1.99 15.04 -1.27
CA GLU A 144 3.35 14.97 -1.80
C GLU A 144 4.28 14.52 -0.68
N LEU A 145 5.13 13.56 -1.00
CA LEU A 145 6.09 12.95 -0.07
C LEU A 145 7.52 13.20 -0.54
N ASP A 146 8.46 13.31 0.41
CA ASP A 146 9.90 13.38 0.21
C ASP A 146 10.61 12.34 1.06
#